data_a285a70cfd290719c8fc60c09a1885fe
#
_entry.id   a285a70cfd290719c8fc60c09a1885fe
#
_cell.length_a   1.000
_cell.length_b   1.000
_cell.length_c   1.000
_cell.angle_alpha   90.00
_cell.angle_beta   90.00
_cell.angle_gamma   90.00
#
_symmetry.space_group_name_H-M   'P 1'
#
loop_
_entity.id
_entity.type
_entity.pdbx_description
1 polymer ?
#
loop_
_entity_poly.entity_id
_entity_poly.type
_entity_poly.pdbx_seq_one_letter_code
_entity_poly.pdbx_strand_id
1 'polypeptide(L)'
;MAEWADQADGVCAEINAKVESLPDPGNDPVTFGAYITRVRELLTSEQTKLAALEGPDGGEPPAAMADYLKRQLYLIDQLDEAATAGDSSRLRSVLDQSARELGPLGRDVAKATGVKKCATTGPVGGEAPATSTTTTSVPAASASTS
;
A
#
# COMPACT_ATOMS: atom_id res chain seq x y z
N MET A 1 -11.76 11.69 16.50
CA MET A 1 -10.81 11.20 15.49
C MET A 1 -10.01 10.00 15.97
N ALA A 2 -9.57 9.99 17.22
CA ALA A 2 -8.77 8.87 17.74
C ALA A 2 -9.50 7.52 17.70
N GLU A 3 -10.77 7.51 18.03
CA GLU A 3 -11.55 6.27 18.01
C GLU A 3 -11.69 5.74 16.59
N TRP A 4 -11.95 6.63 15.63
CA TRP A 4 -12.02 6.23 14.23
C TRP A 4 -10.67 5.67 13.77
N ALA A 5 -9.58 6.34 14.15
CA ALA A 5 -8.24 5.90 13.76
C ALA A 5 -7.93 4.51 14.30
N ASP A 6 -8.32 4.22 15.54
CA ASP A 6 -8.11 2.90 16.13
C ASP A 6 -8.88 1.82 15.37
N GLN A 7 -10.13 2.11 15.01
CA GLN A 7 -10.93 1.16 14.25
C GLN A 7 -10.35 0.96 12.85
N ALA A 8 -9.94 2.04 12.21
CA ALA A 8 -9.33 1.98 10.89
C ALA A 8 -8.03 1.17 10.92
N ASP A 9 -7.21 1.39 11.94
CA ASP A 9 -5.97 0.62 12.10
C ASP A 9 -6.23 -0.87 12.28
N GLY A 10 -7.33 -1.23 12.93
CA GLY A 10 -7.73 -2.64 13.05
C GLY A 10 -8.01 -3.26 11.69
N VAL A 11 -8.75 -2.54 10.85
CA VAL A 11 -9.04 -3.00 9.49
C VAL A 11 -7.75 -3.13 8.69
N CYS A 12 -6.92 -2.10 8.73
CA CYS A 12 -5.69 -2.07 7.96
C CYS A 12 -4.71 -3.14 8.42
N ALA A 13 -4.62 -3.38 9.72
CA ALA A 13 -3.74 -4.44 10.25
C ALA A 13 -4.17 -5.81 9.75
N GLU A 14 -5.48 -6.06 9.69
CA GLU A 14 -6.00 -7.31 9.17
C GLU A 14 -5.62 -7.50 7.71
N ILE A 15 -5.81 -6.47 6.89
CA ILE A 15 -5.49 -6.54 5.47
C ILE A 15 -3.98 -6.66 5.25
N ASN A 16 -3.19 -5.89 6.02
CA ASN A 16 -1.72 -5.97 5.94
C ASN A 16 -1.24 -7.40 6.19
N ALA A 17 -1.79 -8.05 7.21
CA ALA A 17 -1.40 -9.42 7.52
C ALA A 17 -1.74 -10.37 6.37
N LYS A 18 -2.88 -10.17 5.73
CA LYS A 18 -3.27 -11.01 4.60
C LYS A 18 -2.37 -10.81 3.39
N VAL A 19 -2.00 -9.54 3.11
CA VAL A 19 -1.07 -9.25 2.02
C VAL A 19 0.29 -9.88 2.30
N GLU A 20 0.79 -9.75 3.53
CA GLU A 20 2.08 -10.31 3.90
C GLU A 20 2.12 -11.83 3.84
N SER A 21 0.96 -12.47 3.97
CA SER A 21 0.89 -13.93 3.90
C SER A 21 0.85 -14.46 2.48
N LEU A 22 0.72 -13.59 1.48
CA LEU A 22 0.72 -14.02 0.09
C LEU A 22 2.13 -14.45 -0.32
N PRO A 23 2.25 -15.47 -1.18
CA PRO A 23 3.57 -15.89 -1.66
C PRO A 23 4.28 -14.77 -2.39
N ASP A 24 5.61 -14.74 -2.27
CA ASP A 24 6.45 -13.78 -2.99
C ASP A 24 6.25 -14.00 -4.50
N PRO A 25 5.83 -12.98 -5.24
CA PRO A 25 5.54 -13.14 -6.67
C PRO A 25 6.78 -13.22 -7.56
N GLY A 26 7.95 -12.84 -7.04
CA GLY A 26 9.15 -12.79 -7.87
C GLY A 26 9.05 -11.69 -8.92
N ASN A 27 9.78 -11.88 -10.03
CA ASN A 27 9.86 -10.88 -11.10
C ASN A 27 9.11 -11.27 -12.37
N ASP A 28 8.51 -12.44 -12.40
CA ASP A 28 7.80 -12.92 -13.58
C ASP A 28 6.45 -12.21 -13.70
N PRO A 29 6.14 -11.57 -14.85
CA PRO A 29 4.87 -10.84 -14.99
C PRO A 29 3.62 -11.69 -14.74
N VAL A 30 3.64 -12.97 -15.12
CA VAL A 30 2.48 -13.84 -14.93
C VAL A 30 2.25 -14.09 -13.44
N THR A 31 3.30 -14.47 -12.74
CA THR A 31 3.23 -14.72 -11.29
C THR A 31 2.90 -13.43 -10.54
N PHE A 32 3.51 -12.33 -10.97
CA PHE A 32 3.27 -11.03 -10.36
C PHE A 32 1.82 -10.60 -10.59
N GLY A 33 1.27 -10.88 -11.77
CA GLY A 33 -0.12 -10.57 -12.09
C GLY A 33 -1.10 -11.29 -11.17
N ALA A 34 -0.85 -12.57 -10.90
CA ALA A 34 -1.69 -13.32 -9.97
C ALA A 34 -1.63 -12.73 -8.57
N TYR A 35 -0.44 -12.32 -8.13
CA TYR A 35 -0.25 -11.66 -6.85
C TYR A 35 -1.03 -10.34 -6.80
N ILE A 36 -0.92 -9.52 -7.86
CA ILE A 36 -1.61 -8.23 -7.92
C ILE A 36 -3.13 -8.41 -7.88
N THR A 37 -3.66 -9.44 -8.53
CA THR A 37 -5.09 -9.72 -8.47
C THR A 37 -5.54 -9.95 -7.03
N ARG A 38 -4.76 -10.71 -6.25
CA ARG A 38 -5.10 -10.97 -4.86
C ARG A 38 -4.96 -9.70 -4.01
N VAL A 39 -3.91 -8.93 -4.22
CA VAL A 39 -3.72 -7.67 -3.50
C VAL A 39 -4.88 -6.72 -3.80
N ARG A 40 -5.31 -6.66 -5.06
CA ARG A 40 -6.42 -5.80 -5.45
C ARG A 40 -7.71 -6.19 -4.72
N GLU A 41 -7.98 -7.49 -4.62
CA GLU A 41 -9.15 -7.97 -3.89
C GLU A 41 -9.09 -7.55 -2.43
N LEU A 42 -7.92 -7.69 -1.82
CA LEU A 42 -7.73 -7.32 -0.42
C LEU A 42 -7.87 -5.83 -0.20
N LEU A 43 -7.31 -5.02 -1.09
CA LEU A 43 -7.43 -3.56 -0.99
C LEU A 43 -8.86 -3.09 -1.22
N THR A 44 -9.61 -3.75 -2.11
CA THR A 44 -11.02 -3.44 -2.31
C THR A 44 -11.82 -3.77 -1.05
N SER A 45 -11.50 -4.88 -0.41
CA SER A 45 -12.12 -5.26 0.86
C SER A 45 -11.80 -4.24 1.95
N GLU A 46 -10.55 -3.79 2.00
CA GLU A 46 -10.12 -2.76 2.96
C GLU A 46 -10.94 -1.48 2.76
N GLN A 47 -11.04 -1.04 1.51
CA GLN A 47 -11.79 0.17 1.20
C GLN A 47 -13.24 0.05 1.63
N THR A 48 -13.87 -1.10 1.36
CA THR A 48 -15.25 -1.34 1.74
C THR A 48 -15.43 -1.30 3.25
N LYS A 49 -14.51 -1.94 3.98
CA LYS A 49 -14.57 -1.99 5.44
C LYS A 49 -14.35 -0.60 6.05
N LEU A 50 -13.41 0.14 5.50
CA LEU A 50 -13.14 1.50 6.00
C LEU A 50 -14.31 2.44 5.72
N ALA A 51 -14.94 2.29 4.55
CA ALA A 51 -16.10 3.11 4.20
C ALA A 51 -17.30 2.80 5.10
N ALA A 52 -17.36 1.59 5.65
CA ALA A 52 -18.46 1.19 6.54
C ALA A 52 -18.28 1.70 7.97
N LEU A 53 -17.09 2.16 8.33
CA LEU A 53 -16.86 2.73 9.65
C LEU A 53 -17.55 4.10 9.73
N GLU A 54 -18.17 4.36 10.88
CA GLU A 54 -18.74 5.67 11.11
C GLU A 54 -17.60 6.67 11.24
N GLY A 55 -17.67 7.76 10.48
CA GLY A 55 -16.62 8.77 10.50
C GLY A 55 -16.51 9.47 11.85
N PRO A 56 -15.46 10.27 12.04
CA PRO A 56 -15.20 10.91 13.33
C PRO A 56 -16.37 11.78 13.83
N ASP A 57 -17.13 12.34 12.93
CA ASP A 57 -18.27 13.18 13.26
C ASP A 57 -19.61 12.49 13.00
N GLY A 58 -19.58 11.16 12.94
CA GLY A 58 -20.77 10.37 12.67
C GLY A 58 -21.17 10.34 11.20
N GLY A 59 -20.33 10.88 10.33
CA GLY A 59 -20.57 10.91 8.90
C GLY A 59 -19.61 10.05 8.12
N GLU A 60 -19.10 10.60 7.03
CA GLU A 60 -18.21 9.88 6.14
C GLU A 60 -16.79 9.79 6.68
N PRO A 61 -16.01 8.83 6.21
CA PRO A 61 -14.59 8.75 6.57
C PRO A 61 -13.84 10.02 6.19
N PRO A 62 -12.70 10.28 6.83
CA PRO A 62 -11.90 11.46 6.49
C PRO A 62 -11.52 11.49 5.01
N ALA A 63 -11.61 12.66 4.39
CA ALA A 63 -11.35 12.83 2.97
C ALA A 63 -9.92 12.40 2.59
N ALA A 64 -8.95 12.66 3.46
CA ALA A 64 -7.56 12.29 3.19
C ALA A 64 -7.42 10.79 3.01
N MET A 65 -8.14 10.01 3.83
CA MET A 65 -8.13 8.56 3.72
C MET A 65 -8.79 8.10 2.42
N ALA A 66 -9.93 8.70 2.08
CA ALA A 66 -10.65 8.34 0.86
C ALA A 66 -9.79 8.61 -0.37
N ASP A 67 -9.10 9.75 -0.40
CA ASP A 67 -8.22 10.10 -1.50
C ASP A 67 -7.04 9.15 -1.61
N TYR A 68 -6.45 8.76 -0.48
CA TYR A 68 -5.34 7.82 -0.45
C TYR A 68 -5.75 6.47 -1.03
N LEU A 69 -6.89 5.94 -0.58
CA LEU A 69 -7.39 4.65 -1.04
C LEU A 69 -7.72 4.68 -2.53
N LYS A 70 -8.29 5.77 -3.00
CA LYS A 70 -8.61 5.92 -4.41
C LYS A 70 -7.34 5.90 -5.25
N ARG A 71 -6.31 6.62 -4.81
CA ARG A 71 -5.04 6.66 -5.54
C ARG A 71 -4.36 5.29 -5.50
N GLN A 72 -4.42 4.63 -4.36
CA GLN A 72 -3.85 3.31 -4.21
C GLN A 72 -4.48 2.31 -5.20
N LEU A 73 -5.81 2.31 -5.29
CA LEU A 73 -6.50 1.42 -6.23
C LEU A 73 -6.21 1.77 -7.68
N TYR A 74 -6.06 3.05 -7.99
CA TYR A 74 -5.65 3.46 -9.34
C TYR A 74 -4.30 2.86 -9.71
N LEU A 75 -3.35 2.94 -8.79
CA LEU A 75 -2.00 2.42 -9.06
C LEU A 75 -1.97 0.90 -9.14
N ILE A 76 -2.79 0.22 -8.33
CA ILE A 76 -2.86 -1.24 -8.43
C ILE A 76 -3.47 -1.66 -9.78
N ASP A 77 -4.40 -0.89 -10.32
CA ASP A 77 -4.96 -1.14 -11.65
C ASP A 77 -3.88 -0.98 -12.72
N GLN A 78 -3.00 0.01 -12.57
CA GLN A 78 -1.89 0.20 -13.52
C GLN A 78 -0.92 -0.98 -13.47
N LEU A 79 -0.67 -1.51 -12.28
CA LEU A 79 0.17 -2.71 -12.15
C LEU A 79 -0.49 -3.92 -12.81
N ASP A 80 -1.79 -4.07 -12.64
CA ASP A 80 -2.53 -5.17 -13.24
C ASP A 80 -2.46 -5.11 -14.77
N GLU A 81 -2.63 -3.92 -15.34
CA GLU A 81 -2.52 -3.73 -16.79
C GLU A 81 -1.12 -4.07 -17.30
N ALA A 82 -0.10 -3.62 -16.58
CA ALA A 82 1.28 -3.89 -17.00
C ALA A 82 1.60 -5.38 -16.92
N ALA A 83 1.13 -6.04 -15.87
CA ALA A 83 1.32 -7.47 -15.71
C ALA A 83 0.61 -8.26 -16.81
N THR A 84 -0.62 -7.87 -17.14
CA THR A 84 -1.41 -8.51 -18.19
C THR A 84 -0.74 -8.35 -19.53
N ALA A 85 -0.10 -7.20 -19.77
CA ALA A 85 0.63 -6.95 -21.01
C ALA A 85 2.01 -7.62 -21.05
N GLY A 86 2.45 -8.20 -19.93
CA GLY A 86 3.78 -8.79 -19.83
C GLY A 86 4.89 -7.76 -19.88
N ASP A 87 4.59 -6.53 -19.48
CA ASP A 87 5.52 -5.39 -19.61
C ASP A 87 6.28 -5.17 -18.31
N SER A 88 7.42 -5.83 -18.19
CA SER A 88 8.24 -5.74 -16.96
C SER A 88 8.77 -4.34 -16.70
N SER A 89 9.08 -3.60 -17.75
CA SER A 89 9.56 -2.22 -17.62
C SER A 89 8.48 -1.34 -17.00
N ARG A 90 7.26 -1.50 -17.50
CA ARG A 90 6.14 -0.71 -16.99
C ARG A 90 5.81 -1.10 -15.55
N LEU A 91 5.89 -2.41 -15.23
CA LEU A 91 5.69 -2.86 -13.85
C LEU A 91 6.63 -2.13 -12.91
N ARG A 92 7.92 -2.11 -13.26
CA ARG A 92 8.91 -1.45 -12.42
C ARG A 92 8.64 0.04 -12.31
N SER A 93 8.29 0.67 -13.42
CA SER A 93 7.99 2.09 -13.46
C SER A 93 6.80 2.44 -12.56
N VAL A 94 5.74 1.63 -12.59
CA VAL A 94 4.57 1.88 -11.77
C VAL A 94 4.88 1.63 -10.29
N LEU A 95 5.69 0.63 -9.97
CA LEU A 95 6.11 0.40 -8.58
C LEU A 95 6.89 1.60 -8.05
N ASP A 96 7.81 2.15 -8.86
CA ASP A 96 8.55 3.34 -8.47
C ASP A 96 7.63 4.54 -8.28
N GLN A 97 6.68 4.71 -9.19
CA GLN A 97 5.70 5.77 -9.09
C GLN A 97 4.87 5.63 -7.82
N SER A 98 4.45 4.41 -7.51
CA SER A 98 3.65 4.15 -6.31
C SER A 98 4.41 4.56 -5.06
N ALA A 99 5.68 4.21 -4.97
CA ALA A 99 6.48 4.59 -3.82
C ALA A 99 6.59 6.11 -3.69
N ARG A 100 6.81 6.80 -4.82
CA ARG A 100 6.96 8.26 -4.80
C ARG A 100 5.67 8.99 -4.44
N GLU A 101 4.53 8.47 -4.87
CA GLU A 101 3.26 9.15 -4.66
C GLU A 101 2.62 8.78 -3.33
N LEU A 102 2.61 7.50 -3.01
CA LEU A 102 1.88 7.03 -1.82
C LEU A 102 2.63 7.28 -0.52
N GLY A 103 3.95 7.40 -0.57
CA GLY A 103 4.71 7.73 0.63
C GLY A 103 4.26 9.04 1.25
N PRO A 104 4.34 10.15 0.50
CA PRO A 104 3.88 11.44 1.02
C PRO A 104 2.39 11.45 1.37
N LEU A 105 1.54 10.86 0.52
CA LEU A 105 0.11 10.81 0.79
C LEU A 105 -0.19 10.03 2.06
N GLY A 106 0.52 8.93 2.28
CA GLY A 106 0.34 8.13 3.49
C GLY A 106 0.73 8.90 4.74
N ARG A 107 1.82 9.66 4.66
CA ARG A 107 2.21 10.50 5.80
C ARG A 107 1.16 11.57 6.08
N ASP A 108 0.58 12.15 5.02
CA ASP A 108 -0.46 13.15 5.18
C ASP A 108 -1.71 12.55 5.83
N VAL A 109 -2.09 11.33 5.42
CA VAL A 109 -3.21 10.63 6.04
C VAL A 109 -2.94 10.38 7.52
N ALA A 110 -1.74 9.87 7.84
CA ALA A 110 -1.38 9.59 9.22
C ALA A 110 -1.43 10.85 10.06
N LYS A 111 -0.93 11.96 9.52
CA LYS A 111 -0.91 13.24 10.20
C LYS A 111 -2.32 13.78 10.41
N ALA A 112 -3.18 13.63 9.40
CA ALA A 112 -4.54 14.16 9.46
C ALA A 112 -5.46 13.35 10.35
N THR A 113 -5.25 12.03 10.45
CA THR A 113 -6.19 11.12 11.10
C THR A 113 -5.64 10.42 12.33
N GLY A 114 -4.34 10.28 12.43
CA GLY A 114 -3.72 9.54 13.53
C GLY A 114 -3.55 8.04 13.27
N VAL A 115 -3.92 7.55 12.08
CA VAL A 115 -3.74 6.14 11.77
C VAL A 115 -2.26 5.80 11.69
N LYS A 116 -1.93 4.56 12.04
CA LYS A 116 -0.54 4.09 12.07
C LYS A 116 -0.31 2.89 11.16
N LYS A 117 -1.37 2.20 10.77
CA LYS A 117 -1.26 0.96 10.01
C LYS A 117 -1.75 1.10 8.57
N CYS A 118 -2.61 2.07 8.32
CA CYS A 118 -3.28 2.17 7.03
C CYS A 118 -2.41 2.68 5.90
N ALA A 119 -1.34 3.37 6.21
CA ALA A 119 -0.54 4.05 5.20
C ALA A 119 0.82 3.42 4.98
N THR A 120 0.98 2.16 5.38
CA THR A 120 2.30 1.53 5.34
C THR A 120 2.33 0.20 4.61
N THR A 121 1.33 -0.07 3.77
CA THR A 121 1.12 -1.42 3.35
C THR A 121 1.41 -1.76 1.94
N GLY A 122 1.99 -2.93 1.76
CA GLY A 122 1.98 -3.65 0.52
C GLY A 122 2.82 -3.07 -0.57
N PRO A 123 2.67 -3.62 -1.76
CA PRO A 123 3.47 -3.20 -2.90
C PRO A 123 3.14 -1.80 -3.36
N VAL A 124 1.95 -1.32 -3.02
CA VAL A 124 1.52 0.03 -3.36
C VAL A 124 1.23 0.83 -2.10
N GLY A 125 1.84 0.45 -0.99
CA GLY A 125 1.64 1.15 0.27
C GLY A 125 2.48 2.39 0.41
N GLY A 126 3.52 2.50 -0.33
CA GLY A 126 4.34 3.69 -0.34
C GLY A 126 5.33 3.80 0.79
N GLU A 127 5.19 3.01 1.84
CA GLU A 127 6.08 3.11 2.93
C GLU A 127 6.91 1.89 3.03
N ALA A 128 7.97 1.97 2.69
CA ALA A 128 8.78 0.86 2.80
C ALA A 128 9.35 0.82 4.09
N PRO A 129 9.19 0.43 4.50
CA PRO A 129 9.85 0.76 5.50
C PRO A 129 11.22 0.95 5.25
N ALA A 130 11.04 1.62 5.03
CA ALA A 130 12.12 1.71 4.69
C ALA A 130 13.04 1.34 5.58
N THR A 131 12.38 1.26 5.95
CA THR A 131 12.93 1.10 6.43
C THR A 131 13.65 0.61 6.63
N SER A 132 13.61 0.51 6.53
CA SER A 132 14.20 0.12 6.64
C SER A 132 15.13 0.08 6.48
N THR A 133 15.05 0.36 6.46
CA THR A 133 15.81 0.35 6.25
C THR A 133 16.75 0.24 6.19
N THR A 134 16.73 0.42 6.34
CA THR A 134 17.51 0.34 6.17
C THR A 134 18.37 0.03 5.96
N THR A 135 18.26 0.08 5.97
CA THR A 135 19.04 -0.20 5.64
C THR A 135 19.84 -0.49 5.30
N THR A 136 19.72 -0.35 5.35
CA THR A 136 20.48 -0.60 4.89
C THR A 136 21.21 -0.88 4.52
N SER A 137 21.08 -0.73 4.64
CA SER A 137 21.83 -1.00 4.13
C SER A 137 22.51 -1.34 3.75
N VAL A 138 22.31 -1.19 3.84
CA VAL A 138 23.01 -1.50 3.33
C VAL A 138 23.82 -1.69 3.00
N PRO A 139 23.69 -1.51 3.10
CA PRO A 139 24.44 -1.66 2.61
C PRO A 139 25.19 -1.92 2.29
N ALA A 140 24.95 -1.85 2.38
CA ALA A 140 25.62 -2.14 1.92
C ALA A 140 26.40 -2.28 1.59
N ALA A 141 26.19 -2.07 1.68
CA ALA A 141 26.82 -2.23 1.27
C ALA A 141 27.63 -2.38 1.02
N SER A 142 27.49 -2.29 1.09
CA SER A 142 28.19 -2.45 0.72
C SER A 142 29.01 -2.57 0.41
N ALA A 143 28.93 -2.49 0.40
CA ALA A 143 29.59 -2.56 -0.02
C ALA A 143 30.49 -2.60 -0.25
N SER A 144 30.57 -2.58 -0.30
CA SER A 144 31.33 -2.55 -0.69
C SER A 144 32.28 -2.69 -0.86
N THR A 145 32.42 -2.79 -0.86
CA THR A 145 33.26 -2.92 -1.18
C THR A 145 34.08 -3.10 -1.43
N SER A 146 34.26 -3.01 -1.55
CA SER A 146 34.96 -3.24 -2.03
C SER A 146 35.52 -3.63 -2.39
#